data_c475f286fb6d5d23a94d117e3824c977
#
_entry.id   c475f286fb6d5d23a94d117e3824c977
#
_cell.length_a   1.000
_cell.length_b   1.000
_cell.length_c   1.000
_cell.angle_alpha   90.00
_cell.angle_beta   90.00
_cell.angle_gamma   90.00
#
_symmetry.space_group_name_H-M   'P 1'
#
loop_
_entity.id
_entity.type
_entity.pdbx_description
1 polymer ?
#
loop_
_entity_poly.entity_id
_entity_poly.type
_entity_poly.pdbx_seq_one_letter_code
_entity_poly.pdbx_strand_id
1 'polypeptide(L)'
;MVVGATKMTIQHVPSKGRISIMKIQNFTVQKRQSVIRVIYGALLIVLSLVSVVVNPIEIFTNWYTDMQEGKFIYAMWEKPTYRLFCSVHVFNYTNVPEYLSGAEQVLKVDEIGPFKFQEFRTNENITIDRERGVMTMRPRIELKFLPEESIADMKDVPLVAPNVAVLAISTFIADKLGYFANAGAFYSMKALGSKLFLNLTTEELLWGYYDPIVTVANKLLPGWIDFEKIGIMDRFYAKRTAEAEIELRNASKRYSVNLWNNVPGIEEQGFRDMNTSTLCNRIKGSFEGLMLPPRMSKDVEIPIFRKQACRIYPFSFHEERTGEHGFNFYRFSHHTVKATLPRHGSRAAVLLRRHGTSSRQALLTRRCGTGNWSPSQLIHQHSSEHRG
;
A
#
# COMPACT_ATOMS: atom_id res chain seq x y z
N MET A 1 -113.35 -5.56 5.36
CA MET A 1 -112.94 -4.83 6.54
C MET A 1 -111.47 -4.66 6.51
N VAL A 2 -110.96 -3.55 5.96
CA VAL A 2 -109.53 -3.29 5.82
C VAL A 2 -109.20 -2.07 6.61
N VAL A 3 -108.37 -2.26 7.67
CA VAL A 3 -107.86 -1.19 8.54
C VAL A 3 -106.58 -0.63 7.95
N GLY A 4 -106.63 0.60 7.52
CA GLY A 4 -105.45 1.29 6.93
C GLY A 4 -104.54 1.74 8.04
N ALA A 5 -103.23 1.31 7.97
CA ALA A 5 -102.15 1.83 8.81
C ALA A 5 -101.54 3.08 8.25
N THR A 6 -101.76 4.22 8.86
CA THR A 6 -101.13 5.52 8.56
C THR A 6 -99.67 5.55 8.99
N LYS A 7 -98.77 5.62 8.02
CA LYS A 7 -97.35 5.76 8.27
C LYS A 7 -96.99 7.22 8.63
N MET A 8 -96.60 7.42 9.88
CA MET A 8 -96.17 8.72 10.38
C MET A 8 -94.74 8.96 9.99
N THR A 9 -94.50 9.88 9.07
CA THR A 9 -93.11 10.25 8.64
C THR A 9 -92.63 11.34 9.57
N ILE A 10 -91.67 10.97 10.41
CA ILE A 10 -90.98 11.93 11.26
C ILE A 10 -89.96 12.67 10.40
N GLN A 11 -90.25 13.92 10.08
CA GLN A 11 -89.27 14.79 9.49
C GLN A 11 -88.21 15.20 10.56
N HIS A 12 -86.99 14.75 10.33
CA HIS A 12 -85.85 15.16 11.15
C HIS A 12 -85.46 16.58 10.77
N VAL A 13 -85.81 17.56 11.56
CA VAL A 13 -85.34 18.94 11.45
C VAL A 13 -83.91 19.02 11.95
N PRO A 14 -82.91 19.36 11.14
CA PRO A 14 -81.55 19.50 11.61
C PRO A 14 -81.45 20.75 12.47
N SER A 15 -81.15 20.58 13.76
CA SER A 15 -80.96 21.68 14.68
C SER A 15 -79.79 22.56 14.25
N LYS A 16 -80.04 23.81 13.88
CA LYS A 16 -79.01 24.82 13.50
C LYS A 16 -77.86 24.92 14.48
N GLY A 17 -78.01 24.56 15.72
CA GLY A 17 -76.96 24.53 16.75
C GLY A 17 -75.90 23.46 16.51
N ARG A 18 -76.28 22.23 16.07
CA ARG A 18 -75.33 21.12 15.83
C ARG A 18 -74.40 21.39 14.66
N ILE A 19 -74.87 22.07 13.60
CA ILE A 19 -74.08 22.47 12.43
C ILE A 19 -73.08 23.57 12.81
N SER A 20 -73.46 24.50 13.71
CA SER A 20 -72.59 25.57 14.19
C SER A 20 -71.42 25.03 15.03
N ILE A 21 -71.68 24.07 15.94
CA ILE A 21 -70.66 23.44 16.79
C ILE A 21 -69.66 22.61 15.95
N MET A 22 -70.12 21.83 14.95
CA MET A 22 -69.28 21.10 14.03
C MET A 22 -68.36 22.01 13.20
N LYS A 23 -68.86 23.15 12.72
CA LYS A 23 -68.05 24.15 12.00
C LYS A 23 -67.00 24.77 12.90
N ILE A 24 -67.30 25.08 14.15
CA ILE A 24 -66.32 25.63 15.10
C ILE A 24 -65.28 24.58 15.46
N GLN A 25 -65.62 23.31 15.67
CA GLN A 25 -64.69 22.23 15.94
C GLN A 25 -63.75 21.99 14.73
N ASN A 26 -64.26 21.92 13.53
CA ASN A 26 -63.49 21.77 12.31
C ASN A 26 -62.55 22.97 12.08
N PHE A 27 -62.96 24.18 12.35
CA PHE A 27 -62.17 25.39 12.26
C PHE A 27 -61.00 25.38 13.29
N THR A 28 -61.27 24.93 14.52
CA THR A 28 -60.23 24.82 15.58
C THR A 28 -59.21 23.72 15.27
N VAL A 29 -59.65 22.57 14.73
CA VAL A 29 -58.80 21.48 14.30
C VAL A 29 -57.93 21.91 13.11
N GLN A 30 -58.51 22.60 12.14
CA GLN A 30 -57.79 23.08 10.95
C GLN A 30 -56.74 24.16 11.33
N LYS A 31 -57.08 25.07 12.25
CA LYS A 31 -56.15 26.06 12.78
C LYS A 31 -54.99 25.41 13.53
N ARG A 32 -55.27 24.38 14.35
CA ARG A 32 -54.23 23.60 15.06
C ARG A 32 -53.32 22.89 14.08
N GLN A 33 -53.85 22.27 13.03
CA GLN A 33 -53.05 21.62 12.00
C GLN A 33 -52.16 22.61 11.21
N SER A 34 -52.67 23.82 10.92
CA SER A 34 -51.90 24.87 10.28
C SER A 34 -50.75 25.37 11.15
N VAL A 35 -51.00 25.57 12.46
CA VAL A 35 -49.95 25.95 13.40
C VAL A 35 -48.89 24.87 13.50
N ILE A 36 -49.26 23.58 13.57
CA ILE A 36 -48.31 22.46 13.61
C ILE A 36 -47.43 22.46 12.32
N ARG A 37 -48.03 22.67 11.12
CA ARG A 37 -47.28 22.75 9.89
C ARG A 37 -46.27 23.90 9.88
N VAL A 38 -46.65 25.07 10.41
CA VAL A 38 -45.75 26.22 10.51
C VAL A 38 -44.61 25.95 11.45
N ILE A 39 -44.87 25.29 12.60
CA ILE A 39 -43.83 24.89 13.55
C ILE A 39 -42.86 23.89 12.92
N TYR A 40 -43.38 22.87 12.20
CA TYR A 40 -42.53 21.94 11.45
C TYR A 40 -41.70 22.62 10.39
N GLY A 41 -42.29 23.56 9.64
CA GLY A 41 -41.55 24.36 8.62
C GLY A 41 -40.43 25.18 9.26
N ALA A 42 -40.71 25.87 10.35
CA ALA A 42 -39.74 26.64 11.08
C ALA A 42 -38.60 25.72 11.66
N LEU A 43 -38.96 24.57 12.21
CA LEU A 43 -37.98 23.59 12.67
C LEU A 43 -37.08 23.09 11.56
N LEU A 44 -37.62 22.78 10.38
CA LEU A 44 -36.84 22.36 9.22
C LEU A 44 -35.89 23.45 8.73
N ILE A 45 -36.34 24.72 8.73
CA ILE A 45 -35.48 25.86 8.36
C ILE A 45 -34.33 25.98 9.37
N VAL A 46 -34.60 25.93 10.68
CA VAL A 46 -33.56 25.98 11.71
C VAL A 46 -32.60 24.81 11.56
N LEU A 47 -33.11 23.58 11.37
CA LEU A 47 -32.29 22.40 11.14
C LEU A 47 -31.40 22.52 9.91
N SER A 48 -31.95 23.09 8.82
CA SER A 48 -31.18 23.36 7.60
C SER A 48 -30.06 24.37 7.84
N LEU A 49 -30.33 25.47 8.53
CA LEU A 49 -29.33 26.48 8.88
C LEU A 49 -28.24 25.90 9.78
N VAL A 50 -28.62 25.13 10.80
CA VAL A 50 -27.67 24.41 11.67
C VAL A 50 -26.82 23.44 10.86
N SER A 51 -27.42 22.71 9.92
CA SER A 51 -26.71 21.77 9.04
C SER A 51 -25.66 22.44 8.16
N VAL A 52 -25.90 23.65 7.68
CA VAL A 52 -24.92 24.43 6.90
C VAL A 52 -23.75 24.88 7.78
N VAL A 53 -24.01 25.30 9.00
CA VAL A 53 -22.96 25.80 9.93
C VAL A 53 -22.13 24.65 10.51
N VAL A 54 -22.79 23.58 10.95
CA VAL A 54 -22.16 22.48 11.70
C VAL A 54 -21.51 21.44 10.76
N ASN A 55 -21.86 21.43 9.48
CA ASN A 55 -21.41 20.45 8.48
C ASN A 55 -21.47 19.00 8.99
N PRO A 56 -22.67 18.40 9.10
CA PRO A 56 -22.85 17.06 9.69
C PRO A 56 -22.10 15.97 8.93
N ILE A 57 -21.83 16.17 7.63
CA ILE A 57 -21.03 15.26 6.82
C ILE A 57 -19.59 15.22 7.34
N GLU A 58 -19.06 16.37 7.75
CA GLU A 58 -17.71 16.46 8.30
C GLU A 58 -17.59 15.77 9.65
N ILE A 59 -18.57 16.00 10.52
CA ILE A 59 -18.63 15.34 11.84
C ILE A 59 -18.73 13.82 11.65
N PHE A 60 -19.62 13.38 10.77
CA PHE A 60 -19.81 11.96 10.48
C PHE A 60 -18.51 11.35 9.88
N THR A 61 -17.89 12.01 8.92
CA THR A 61 -16.64 11.54 8.30
C THR A 61 -15.52 11.43 9.34
N ASN A 62 -15.35 12.48 10.17
CA ASN A 62 -14.33 12.45 11.20
C ASN A 62 -14.58 11.36 12.25
N TRP A 63 -15.85 11.17 12.65
CA TRP A 63 -16.23 10.11 13.59
C TRP A 63 -16.03 8.72 12.98
N TYR A 64 -16.39 8.54 11.72
CA TYR A 64 -16.29 7.26 11.02
C TYR A 64 -14.83 6.88 10.69
N THR A 65 -13.98 7.87 10.37
CA THR A 65 -12.55 7.66 10.08
C THR A 65 -11.67 7.75 11.33
N ASP A 66 -12.23 7.89 12.52
CA ASP A 66 -11.47 7.91 13.76
C ASP A 66 -10.98 6.50 14.12
N MET A 67 -9.64 6.37 14.33
CA MET A 67 -8.98 5.12 14.66
C MET A 67 -9.18 4.82 16.14
N GLN A 68 -10.18 4.02 16.44
CA GLN A 68 -10.52 3.60 17.79
C GLN A 68 -10.96 2.15 17.80
N GLU A 69 -10.54 1.41 18.81
CA GLU A 69 -10.94 0.02 19.01
C GLU A 69 -12.48 -0.11 18.99
N GLY A 70 -12.96 -1.13 18.29
CA GLY A 70 -14.40 -1.37 18.09
C GLY A 70 -15.06 -0.57 16.96
N LYS A 71 -14.37 0.38 16.33
CA LYS A 71 -14.89 1.10 15.15
C LYS A 71 -14.59 0.35 13.85
N PHE A 72 -15.39 0.62 12.83
CA PHE A 72 -15.28 -0.02 11.51
C PHE A 72 -13.89 0.17 10.88
N ILE A 73 -13.36 1.38 10.89
CA ILE A 73 -12.03 1.68 10.32
C ILE A 73 -10.93 0.91 11.03
N TYR A 74 -10.99 0.82 12.37
CA TYR A 74 -10.03 0.03 13.14
C TYR A 74 -10.07 -1.44 12.73
N ALA A 75 -11.25 -2.06 12.68
CA ALA A 75 -11.40 -3.45 12.30
C ALA A 75 -10.92 -3.73 10.86
N MET A 76 -11.24 -2.83 9.93
CA MET A 76 -10.79 -2.91 8.53
C MET A 76 -9.28 -2.73 8.38
N TRP A 77 -8.64 -1.98 9.27
CA TRP A 77 -7.21 -1.78 9.26
C TRP A 77 -6.46 -2.88 10.02
N GLU A 78 -6.98 -3.36 11.15
CA GLU A 78 -6.43 -4.49 11.91
C GLU A 78 -6.38 -5.75 11.06
N LYS A 79 -7.49 -6.07 10.39
CA LYS A 79 -7.62 -7.22 9.48
C LYS A 79 -8.42 -6.83 8.25
N PRO A 80 -7.76 -6.37 7.18
CA PRO A 80 -8.44 -5.98 5.97
C PRO A 80 -9.28 -7.11 5.38
N THR A 81 -10.55 -6.83 5.08
CA THR A 81 -11.47 -7.80 4.47
C THR A 81 -11.42 -7.82 2.94
N TYR A 82 -10.84 -6.78 2.34
CA TYR A 82 -10.65 -6.71 0.89
C TYR A 82 -9.47 -7.58 0.45
N ARG A 83 -9.57 -8.11 -0.75
CA ARG A 83 -8.52 -8.96 -1.33
C ARG A 83 -7.44 -8.11 -1.96
N LEU A 84 -6.20 -8.33 -1.55
CA LEU A 84 -5.01 -7.76 -2.17
C LEU A 84 -4.32 -8.81 -3.02
N PHE A 85 -3.95 -8.44 -4.23
CA PHE A 85 -3.24 -9.33 -5.14
C PHE A 85 -1.90 -8.70 -5.53
N CYS A 86 -0.88 -9.55 -5.57
CA CYS A 86 0.44 -9.20 -6.07
C CYS A 86 0.70 -10.05 -7.32
N SER A 87 0.96 -9.40 -8.45
CA SER A 87 1.36 -10.06 -9.70
C SER A 87 2.86 -9.90 -9.88
N VAL A 88 3.58 -10.99 -9.88
CA VAL A 88 5.03 -11.03 -10.03
C VAL A 88 5.39 -11.44 -11.44
N HIS A 89 6.25 -10.67 -12.08
CA HIS A 89 6.86 -11.00 -13.37
C HIS A 89 8.35 -11.16 -13.14
N VAL A 90 8.91 -12.25 -13.65
CA VAL A 90 10.34 -12.55 -13.55
C VAL A 90 11.01 -12.37 -14.91
N PHE A 91 12.31 -12.11 -14.90
CA PHE A 91 13.09 -11.95 -16.12
C PHE A 91 13.97 -13.19 -16.34
N ASN A 92 13.81 -13.79 -17.53
CA ASN A 92 14.67 -14.85 -18.02
C ASN A 92 15.76 -14.25 -18.92
N TYR A 93 17.02 -14.46 -18.60
CA TYR A 93 18.17 -13.95 -19.35
C TYR A 93 18.52 -14.91 -20.47
N THR A 94 18.41 -14.45 -21.74
CA THR A 94 18.43 -15.33 -22.91
C THR A 94 19.78 -15.41 -23.62
N ASN A 95 20.68 -14.42 -23.43
CA ASN A 95 21.96 -14.34 -24.13
C ASN A 95 23.17 -14.31 -23.17
N VAL A 96 23.09 -15.07 -22.09
CA VAL A 96 24.15 -15.08 -21.07
C VAL A 96 25.51 -15.55 -21.60
N PRO A 97 25.61 -16.62 -22.43
CA PRO A 97 26.89 -17.05 -23.01
C PRO A 97 27.53 -15.98 -23.87
N GLU A 98 26.78 -15.32 -24.74
CA GLU A 98 27.23 -14.27 -25.63
C GLU A 98 27.68 -13.02 -24.84
N TYR A 99 26.96 -12.69 -23.79
CA TYR A 99 27.33 -11.58 -22.91
C TYR A 99 28.64 -11.87 -22.15
N LEU A 100 28.77 -13.06 -21.55
CA LEU A 100 29.96 -13.44 -20.78
C LEU A 100 31.21 -13.61 -21.66
N SER A 101 31.05 -14.01 -22.93
CA SER A 101 32.16 -14.08 -23.89
C SER A 101 32.56 -12.72 -24.46
N GLY A 102 31.77 -11.66 -24.22
CA GLY A 102 31.98 -10.33 -24.81
C GLY A 102 31.48 -10.18 -26.25
N ALA A 103 30.85 -11.20 -26.82
CA ALA A 103 30.25 -11.12 -28.17
C ALA A 103 29.04 -10.16 -28.17
N GLU A 104 28.33 -10.05 -27.11
CA GLU A 104 27.24 -9.07 -26.88
C GLU A 104 27.52 -8.22 -25.64
N GLN A 105 27.26 -6.90 -25.73
CA GLN A 105 27.50 -5.96 -24.64
C GLN A 105 26.27 -5.70 -23.78
N VAL A 106 25.10 -6.20 -24.17
CA VAL A 106 23.81 -5.96 -23.52
C VAL A 106 23.14 -7.29 -23.25
N LEU A 107 22.70 -7.46 -22.01
CA LEU A 107 21.88 -8.60 -21.61
C LEU A 107 20.48 -8.45 -22.20
N LYS A 108 19.97 -9.53 -22.79
CA LYS A 108 18.61 -9.66 -23.29
C LYS A 108 17.78 -10.43 -22.27
N VAL A 109 16.55 -9.99 -22.06
CA VAL A 109 15.63 -10.61 -21.11
C VAL A 109 14.26 -10.81 -21.73
N ASP A 110 13.64 -11.93 -21.40
CA ASP A 110 12.23 -12.19 -21.65
C ASP A 110 11.46 -12.11 -20.33
N GLU A 111 10.35 -11.39 -20.34
CA GLU A 111 9.48 -11.26 -19.17
C GLU A 111 8.53 -12.47 -19.12
N ILE A 112 8.54 -13.18 -17.99
CA ILE A 112 7.70 -14.36 -17.73
C ILE A 112 6.76 -14.04 -16.57
N GLY A 113 5.46 -14.21 -16.75
CA GLY A 113 4.44 -13.94 -15.75
C GLY A 113 3.07 -13.67 -16.39
N PRO A 114 2.06 -13.36 -15.59
CA PRO A 114 2.10 -13.14 -14.15
C PRO A 114 2.12 -14.42 -13.31
N PHE A 115 2.84 -14.41 -12.21
CA PHE A 115 2.66 -15.31 -11.09
C PHE A 115 1.87 -14.56 -10.02
N LYS A 116 0.66 -15.00 -9.72
CA LYS A 116 -0.25 -14.27 -8.84
C LYS A 116 -0.23 -14.80 -7.42
N PHE A 117 -0.22 -13.88 -6.48
CA PHE A 117 -0.29 -14.14 -5.06
C PHE A 117 -1.42 -13.34 -4.44
N GLN A 118 -2.15 -13.93 -3.51
CA GLN A 118 -3.03 -13.20 -2.62
C GLN A 118 -2.24 -12.79 -1.37
N GLU A 119 -2.28 -11.50 -1.05
CA GLU A 119 -1.65 -10.95 0.14
C GLU A 119 -2.66 -10.89 1.29
N PHE A 120 -2.32 -11.50 2.40
CA PHE A 120 -3.05 -11.41 3.66
C PHE A 120 -2.28 -10.49 4.60
N ARG A 121 -2.97 -9.48 5.11
CA ARG A 121 -2.41 -8.55 6.08
C ARG A 121 -3.13 -8.66 7.40
N THR A 122 -2.37 -8.52 8.48
CA THR A 122 -2.89 -8.43 9.84
C THR A 122 -1.98 -7.48 10.61
N ASN A 123 -2.55 -6.57 11.36
CA ASN A 123 -1.79 -5.73 12.29
C ASN A 123 -1.99 -6.30 13.70
N GLU A 124 -0.89 -6.71 14.31
CA GLU A 124 -0.87 -7.37 15.63
C GLU A 124 -0.31 -6.43 16.69
N ASN A 125 -0.56 -6.72 17.97
CA ASN A 125 -0.04 -5.98 19.12
C ASN A 125 -0.29 -4.46 19.03
N ILE A 126 -1.53 -4.10 18.71
CA ILE A 126 -1.92 -2.70 18.53
C ILE A 126 -2.06 -2.03 19.90
N THR A 127 -1.38 -0.90 20.05
CA THR A 127 -1.49 -0.05 21.25
C THR A 127 -1.74 1.39 20.83
N ILE A 128 -2.78 2.02 21.36
CA ILE A 128 -3.13 3.41 21.07
C ILE A 128 -2.77 4.27 22.27
N ASP A 129 -1.79 5.15 22.08
CA ASP A 129 -1.42 6.19 23.04
C ASP A 129 -2.15 7.51 22.67
N ARG A 130 -3.20 7.81 23.40
CA ARG A 130 -4.03 9.00 23.16
C ARG A 130 -3.35 10.28 23.61
N GLU A 131 -2.47 10.23 24.59
CA GLU A 131 -1.75 11.40 25.08
C GLU A 131 -0.73 11.86 24.05
N ARG A 132 0.04 10.93 23.51
CA ARG A 132 0.98 11.21 22.42
C ARG A 132 0.27 11.36 21.06
N GLY A 133 -0.92 10.81 20.90
CA GLY A 133 -1.66 10.79 19.64
C GLY A 133 -1.02 9.90 18.58
N VAL A 134 -0.49 8.77 19.01
CA VAL A 134 0.17 7.76 18.16
C VAL A 134 -0.39 6.38 18.43
N MET A 135 -0.16 5.49 17.49
CA MET A 135 -0.50 4.09 17.59
C MET A 135 0.71 3.25 17.21
N THR A 136 1.02 2.23 18.00
CA THR A 136 2.06 1.24 17.67
C THR A 136 1.42 -0.06 17.23
N MET A 137 2.03 -0.75 16.28
CA MET A 137 1.54 -2.03 15.77
C MET A 137 2.66 -2.86 15.15
N ARG A 138 2.43 -4.15 14.99
CA ARG A 138 3.31 -5.09 14.28
C ARG A 138 2.63 -5.59 13.01
N PRO A 139 3.02 -5.08 11.83
CA PRO A 139 2.40 -5.49 10.57
C PRO A 139 2.89 -6.89 10.17
N ARG A 140 1.95 -7.80 9.96
CA ARG A 140 2.17 -9.14 9.46
C ARG A 140 1.60 -9.26 8.05
N ILE A 141 2.42 -9.74 7.12
CA ILE A 141 2.03 -9.92 5.72
C ILE A 141 2.38 -11.35 5.32
N GLU A 142 1.39 -12.08 4.81
CA GLU A 142 1.55 -13.42 4.28
C GLU A 142 1.11 -13.46 2.82
N LEU A 143 1.85 -14.20 2.00
CA LEU A 143 1.50 -14.42 0.59
C LEU A 143 1.05 -15.86 0.39
N LYS A 144 -0.05 -16.02 -0.34
CA LYS A 144 -0.52 -17.31 -0.82
C LYS A 144 -0.48 -17.32 -2.34
N PHE A 145 0.25 -18.27 -2.92
CA PHE A 145 0.30 -18.47 -4.37
C PHE A 145 -1.05 -18.93 -4.92
N LEU A 146 -1.43 -18.41 -6.09
CA LEU A 146 -2.66 -18.74 -6.80
C LEU A 146 -2.31 -19.37 -8.16
N PRO A 147 -2.10 -20.69 -8.23
CA PRO A 147 -1.68 -21.34 -9.46
C PRO A 147 -2.72 -21.20 -10.58
N GLU A 148 -4.02 -21.22 -10.24
CA GLU A 148 -5.12 -21.12 -11.20
C GLU A 148 -5.22 -19.75 -11.90
N GLU A 149 -4.68 -18.70 -11.28
CA GLU A 149 -4.64 -17.34 -11.83
C GLU A 149 -3.25 -16.97 -12.39
N SER A 150 -2.29 -17.89 -12.33
CA SER A 150 -0.92 -17.75 -12.81
C SER A 150 -0.75 -18.39 -14.19
N ILE A 151 0.33 -18.02 -14.89
CA ILE A 151 0.60 -18.62 -16.22
C ILE A 151 0.91 -20.12 -16.15
N ALA A 152 1.54 -20.56 -15.04
CA ALA A 152 1.89 -21.96 -14.74
C ALA A 152 2.26 -22.10 -13.26
N ASP A 153 2.52 -23.33 -12.80
CA ASP A 153 3.16 -23.57 -11.51
C ASP A 153 4.61 -23.03 -11.56
N MET A 154 5.04 -22.38 -10.49
CA MET A 154 6.39 -21.80 -10.39
C MET A 154 7.50 -22.83 -10.49
N LYS A 155 7.23 -24.10 -10.12
CA LYS A 155 8.18 -25.23 -10.20
C LYS A 155 8.46 -25.66 -11.61
N ASP A 156 7.47 -25.48 -12.50
CA ASP A 156 7.52 -25.97 -13.87
C ASP A 156 8.09 -24.95 -14.86
N VAL A 157 8.39 -23.73 -14.38
CA VAL A 157 8.90 -22.66 -15.23
C VAL A 157 10.39 -22.44 -14.96
N PRO A 158 11.29 -23.01 -15.80
CA PRO A 158 12.72 -22.79 -15.71
C PRO A 158 13.09 -21.41 -16.25
N LEU A 159 14.11 -20.81 -15.68
CA LEU A 159 14.67 -19.52 -16.11
C LEU A 159 16.16 -19.43 -15.82
N VAL A 160 16.83 -18.55 -16.53
CA VAL A 160 18.21 -18.15 -16.26
C VAL A 160 18.18 -16.81 -15.54
N ALA A 161 18.70 -16.76 -14.32
CA ALA A 161 18.69 -15.55 -13.51
C ALA A 161 20.09 -15.23 -12.96
N PRO A 162 20.39 -13.94 -12.66
CA PRO A 162 21.60 -13.57 -11.96
C PRO A 162 21.63 -14.19 -10.57
N ASN A 163 22.78 -14.65 -10.15
CA ASN A 163 22.98 -15.15 -8.80
C ASN A 163 22.98 -14.00 -7.79
N VAL A 164 21.85 -13.81 -7.11
CA VAL A 164 21.66 -12.72 -6.15
C VAL A 164 22.66 -12.82 -4.99
N ALA A 165 23.02 -14.03 -4.56
CA ALA A 165 24.01 -14.24 -3.49
C ALA A 165 25.39 -13.70 -3.88
N VAL A 166 25.87 -14.06 -5.08
CA VAL A 166 27.16 -13.61 -5.61
C VAL A 166 27.16 -12.09 -5.78
N LEU A 167 26.10 -11.52 -6.34
CA LEU A 167 25.98 -10.07 -6.53
C LEU A 167 25.98 -9.33 -5.19
N ALA A 168 25.23 -9.83 -4.19
CA ALA A 168 25.15 -9.21 -2.88
C ALA A 168 26.53 -9.19 -2.18
N ILE A 169 27.20 -10.34 -2.14
CA ILE A 169 28.50 -10.47 -1.49
C ILE A 169 29.57 -9.65 -2.23
N SER A 170 29.59 -9.69 -3.55
CA SER A 170 30.54 -8.88 -4.35
C SER A 170 30.37 -7.39 -4.09
N THR A 171 29.15 -6.91 -4.02
CA THR A 171 28.87 -5.48 -3.76
C THR A 171 29.28 -5.11 -2.34
N PHE A 172 28.93 -5.94 -1.36
CA PHE A 172 29.32 -5.72 0.04
C PHE A 172 30.85 -5.63 0.21
N ILE A 173 31.59 -6.55 -0.40
CA ILE A 173 33.04 -6.57 -0.30
C ILE A 173 33.65 -5.37 -1.02
N ALA A 174 33.15 -5.00 -2.19
CA ALA A 174 33.63 -3.83 -2.92
C ALA A 174 33.45 -2.54 -2.14
N ASP A 175 32.29 -2.37 -1.47
CA ASP A 175 31.98 -1.17 -0.69
C ASP A 175 32.79 -1.07 0.62
N LYS A 176 33.08 -2.20 1.27
CA LYS A 176 33.63 -2.21 2.63
C LYS A 176 35.12 -2.56 2.71
N LEU A 177 35.59 -3.40 1.81
CA LEU A 177 36.93 -4.01 1.93
C LEU A 177 37.88 -3.63 0.79
N GLY A 178 37.41 -2.96 -0.25
CA GLY A 178 38.21 -2.46 -1.34
C GLY A 178 38.59 -3.49 -2.40
N TYR A 179 39.45 -3.07 -3.35
CA TYR A 179 39.74 -3.81 -4.57
C TYR A 179 40.36 -5.20 -4.35
N PHE A 180 41.38 -5.31 -3.48
CA PHE A 180 42.09 -6.58 -3.27
C PHE A 180 41.21 -7.64 -2.62
N ALA A 181 40.39 -7.25 -1.66
CA ALA A 181 39.44 -8.16 -1.05
C ALA A 181 38.36 -8.60 -2.04
N ASN A 182 37.93 -7.71 -2.90
CA ASN A 182 36.95 -8.05 -3.97
C ASN A 182 37.56 -9.05 -4.98
N ALA A 183 38.81 -8.87 -5.38
CA ALA A 183 39.52 -9.84 -6.23
C ALA A 183 39.65 -11.21 -5.55
N GLY A 184 40.06 -11.23 -4.28
CA GLY A 184 40.16 -12.47 -3.48
C GLY A 184 38.80 -13.17 -3.35
N ALA A 185 37.74 -12.43 -3.08
CA ALA A 185 36.39 -12.97 -3.01
C ALA A 185 35.91 -13.55 -4.35
N PHE A 186 36.23 -12.89 -5.47
CA PHE A 186 35.89 -13.39 -6.80
C PHE A 186 36.55 -14.75 -7.08
N TYR A 187 37.85 -14.88 -6.77
CA TYR A 187 38.57 -16.17 -6.93
C TYR A 187 38.00 -17.24 -5.99
N SER A 188 37.66 -16.87 -4.75
CA SER A 188 37.04 -17.79 -3.80
C SER A 188 35.67 -18.27 -4.29
N MET A 189 34.81 -17.37 -4.79
CA MET A 189 33.51 -17.72 -5.37
C MET A 189 33.66 -18.69 -6.54
N LYS A 190 34.63 -18.42 -7.43
CA LYS A 190 34.95 -19.31 -8.56
C LYS A 190 35.41 -20.69 -8.09
N ALA A 191 36.30 -20.75 -7.10
CA ALA A 191 36.78 -22.00 -6.51
C ALA A 191 35.67 -22.81 -5.82
N LEU A 192 34.68 -22.14 -5.23
CA LEU A 192 33.49 -22.76 -4.64
C LEU A 192 32.46 -23.21 -5.69
N GLY A 193 32.67 -22.93 -6.98
CA GLY A 193 31.74 -23.29 -8.03
C GLY A 193 30.51 -22.39 -8.15
N SER A 194 30.48 -21.27 -7.44
CA SER A 194 29.40 -20.27 -7.58
C SER A 194 29.46 -19.60 -8.95
N LYS A 195 28.33 -19.58 -9.66
CA LYS A 195 28.20 -19.00 -11.00
C LYS A 195 27.53 -17.63 -10.92
N LEU A 196 27.84 -16.73 -11.86
CA LEU A 196 27.19 -15.41 -11.98
C LEU A 196 25.72 -15.50 -12.40
N PHE A 197 25.39 -16.50 -13.22
CA PHE A 197 24.03 -16.81 -13.63
C PHE A 197 23.73 -18.26 -13.32
N LEU A 198 22.51 -18.50 -12.87
CA LEU A 198 22.02 -19.83 -12.49
C LEU A 198 20.81 -20.21 -13.34
N ASN A 199 20.71 -21.49 -13.65
CA ASN A 199 19.47 -22.08 -14.14
C ASN A 199 18.64 -22.46 -12.92
N LEU A 200 17.53 -21.83 -12.73
CA LEU A 200 16.64 -21.98 -11.59
C LEU A 200 15.21 -22.17 -12.08
N THR A 201 14.37 -22.72 -11.24
CA THR A 201 12.93 -22.58 -11.41
C THR A 201 12.47 -21.22 -10.86
N THR A 202 11.30 -20.78 -11.28
CA THR A 202 10.72 -19.53 -10.72
C THR A 202 10.52 -19.65 -9.21
N GLU A 203 10.15 -20.82 -8.70
CA GLU A 203 10.02 -21.05 -7.27
C GLU A 203 11.35 -20.86 -6.54
N GLU A 204 12.42 -21.43 -7.05
CA GLU A 204 13.76 -21.29 -6.47
C GLU A 204 14.22 -19.82 -6.45
N LEU A 205 14.02 -19.07 -7.54
CA LEU A 205 14.36 -17.65 -7.59
C LEU A 205 13.58 -16.83 -6.57
N LEU A 206 12.28 -17.09 -6.42
CA LEU A 206 11.43 -16.31 -5.55
C LEU A 206 11.52 -16.74 -4.09
N TRP A 207 11.48 -18.05 -3.80
CA TRP A 207 11.37 -18.58 -2.43
C TRP A 207 12.64 -19.21 -1.89
N GLY A 208 13.67 -19.38 -2.70
CA GLY A 208 15.03 -19.68 -2.26
C GLY A 208 15.70 -20.86 -2.90
N TYR A 209 16.92 -20.61 -3.33
CA TYR A 209 17.88 -21.60 -3.80
C TYR A 209 19.11 -21.65 -2.89
N TYR A 210 19.85 -22.76 -2.95
CA TYR A 210 21.11 -22.92 -2.26
C TYR A 210 22.29 -22.44 -3.12
N ASP A 211 23.20 -21.68 -2.52
CA ASP A 211 24.46 -21.34 -3.14
C ASP A 211 25.62 -21.62 -2.18
N PRO A 212 26.72 -22.23 -2.65
CA PRO A 212 27.89 -22.56 -1.81
C PRO A 212 28.46 -21.35 -1.09
N ILE A 213 28.41 -20.16 -1.69
CA ILE A 213 28.91 -18.93 -1.07
C ILE A 213 28.11 -18.53 0.16
N VAL A 214 26.79 -18.74 0.14
CA VAL A 214 25.91 -18.48 1.31
C VAL A 214 26.28 -19.42 2.45
N THR A 215 26.50 -20.69 2.16
CA THR A 215 26.89 -21.69 3.15
C THR A 215 28.23 -21.35 3.82
N VAL A 216 29.22 -20.93 3.02
CA VAL A 216 30.54 -20.52 3.53
C VAL A 216 30.42 -19.22 4.32
N ALA A 217 29.72 -18.22 3.80
CA ALA A 217 29.54 -16.93 4.46
C ALA A 217 28.79 -17.09 5.81
N ASN A 218 27.81 -17.97 5.90
CA ASN A 218 27.11 -18.28 7.15
C ASN A 218 28.05 -18.86 8.21
N LYS A 219 29.01 -19.71 7.80
CA LYS A 219 30.02 -20.28 8.71
C LYS A 219 31.12 -19.27 9.13
N LEU A 220 31.51 -18.39 8.21
CA LEU A 220 32.60 -17.43 8.46
C LEU A 220 32.10 -16.17 9.18
N LEU A 221 30.87 -15.80 9.02
CA LEU A 221 30.23 -14.59 9.55
C LEU A 221 28.95 -14.94 10.33
N PRO A 222 29.10 -15.70 11.44
CA PRO A 222 27.94 -16.10 12.24
C PRO A 222 27.23 -14.85 12.79
N GLY A 223 25.90 -14.81 12.65
CA GLY A 223 25.08 -13.67 13.05
C GLY A 223 24.95 -12.54 12.01
N TRP A 224 25.68 -12.60 10.90
CA TRP A 224 25.52 -11.69 9.76
C TRP A 224 24.60 -12.29 8.70
N ILE A 225 24.68 -13.60 8.53
CA ILE A 225 23.86 -14.36 7.58
C ILE A 225 23.17 -15.46 8.38
N ASP A 226 21.87 -15.38 8.52
CA ASP A 226 21.02 -16.28 9.32
C ASP A 226 20.11 -17.16 8.44
N PHE A 227 20.43 -17.26 7.16
CA PHE A 227 19.66 -18.01 6.19
C PHE A 227 20.54 -18.98 5.40
N GLU A 228 19.98 -20.11 5.01
CA GLU A 228 20.64 -21.13 4.19
C GLU A 228 20.30 -20.98 2.71
N LYS A 229 19.11 -20.48 2.42
CA LYS A 229 18.58 -20.23 1.07
C LYS A 229 18.41 -18.75 0.84
N ILE A 230 18.60 -18.32 -0.41
CA ILE A 230 18.35 -16.95 -0.81
C ILE A 230 17.26 -16.90 -1.88
N GLY A 231 16.15 -16.26 -1.57
CA GLY A 231 15.03 -16.01 -2.47
C GLY A 231 14.56 -14.57 -2.36
N ILE A 232 14.16 -13.99 -3.47
CA ILE A 232 13.76 -12.58 -3.53
C ILE A 232 12.52 -12.34 -2.66
N MET A 233 11.47 -13.15 -2.84
CA MET A 233 10.23 -13.02 -2.08
C MET A 233 10.39 -13.51 -0.64
N ASP A 234 11.16 -14.55 -0.42
CA ASP A 234 11.48 -15.03 0.92
C ASP A 234 12.09 -13.91 1.78
N ARG A 235 13.04 -13.16 1.22
CA ARG A 235 13.64 -12.01 1.92
C ARG A 235 12.66 -10.87 2.16
N PHE A 236 11.78 -10.59 1.20
CA PHE A 236 10.80 -9.50 1.32
C PHE A 236 9.68 -9.80 2.32
N TYR A 237 9.28 -11.07 2.44
CA TYR A 237 8.14 -11.51 3.25
C TYR A 237 8.56 -12.40 4.43
N ALA A 238 9.85 -12.45 4.76
CA ALA A 238 10.32 -13.14 5.95
C ALA A 238 9.54 -12.68 7.19
N LYS A 239 9.21 -13.62 8.06
CA LYS A 239 8.51 -13.38 9.33
C LYS A 239 9.43 -12.59 10.27
N ARG A 240 9.46 -11.27 10.10
CA ARG A 240 10.20 -10.35 10.95
C ARG A 240 9.24 -9.58 11.84
N THR A 241 9.63 -9.40 13.07
CA THR A 241 8.92 -8.59 14.06
C THR A 241 9.27 -7.11 13.86
N ALA A 242 8.75 -6.50 12.81
CA ALA A 242 8.87 -5.06 12.65
C ALA A 242 7.79 -4.36 13.47
N GLU A 243 8.13 -3.25 14.11
CA GLU A 243 7.20 -2.40 14.83
C GLU A 243 7.08 -1.05 14.12
N ALA A 244 5.85 -0.58 13.94
CA ALA A 244 5.57 0.71 13.32
C ALA A 244 4.83 1.62 14.30
N GLU A 245 5.24 2.88 14.39
CA GLU A 245 4.50 3.94 15.08
C GLU A 245 3.79 4.81 14.05
N ILE A 246 2.48 4.98 14.21
CA ILE A 246 1.59 5.66 13.27
C ILE A 246 1.02 6.93 13.92
N GLU A 247 0.99 8.04 13.17
CA GLU A 247 0.43 9.32 13.59
C GLU A 247 -1.11 9.31 13.58
N LEU A 248 -1.77 9.75 14.66
CA LEU A 248 -3.22 9.83 14.74
C LEU A 248 -3.77 11.25 14.93
N ARG A 249 -2.99 12.16 15.51
CA ARG A 249 -3.46 13.49 15.94
C ARG A 249 -3.49 14.50 14.80
N ASN A 250 -2.43 14.54 14.00
CA ASN A 250 -2.29 15.55 12.96
C ASN A 250 -3.21 15.25 11.77
N ALA A 251 -4.20 16.09 11.50
CA ALA A 251 -5.21 15.85 10.48
C ALA A 251 -4.61 15.63 9.07
N SER A 252 -3.58 16.37 8.68
CA SER A 252 -2.95 16.25 7.34
C SER A 252 -1.95 15.09 7.23
N LYS A 253 -1.48 14.56 8.36
CA LYS A 253 -0.53 13.45 8.45
C LYS A 253 -1.10 12.24 9.18
N ARG A 254 -2.42 12.25 9.42
CA ARG A 254 -3.09 11.11 10.05
C ARG A 254 -2.81 9.85 9.26
N TYR A 255 -2.46 8.78 9.98
CA TYR A 255 -2.07 7.47 9.44
C TYR A 255 -0.70 7.45 8.74
N SER A 256 0.09 8.51 8.82
CA SER A 256 1.49 8.41 8.38
C SER A 256 2.35 7.66 9.40
N VAL A 257 3.38 7.02 8.91
CA VAL A 257 4.39 6.34 9.73
C VAL A 257 5.28 7.39 10.37
N ASN A 258 5.43 7.36 11.69
CA ASN A 258 6.38 8.18 12.43
C ASN A 258 7.73 7.48 12.58
N LEU A 259 7.67 6.20 12.98
CA LEU A 259 8.85 5.37 13.23
C LEU A 259 8.63 3.98 12.64
N TRP A 260 9.71 3.36 12.21
CA TRP A 260 9.78 1.96 11.81
C TRP A 260 10.98 1.34 12.53
N ASN A 261 10.74 0.36 13.39
CA ASN A 261 11.75 -0.18 14.31
C ASN A 261 12.46 0.92 15.11
N ASN A 262 11.70 1.89 15.64
CA ASN A 262 12.17 3.06 16.37
C ASN A 262 13.05 4.05 15.57
N VAL A 263 13.15 3.88 14.24
CA VAL A 263 13.94 4.78 13.37
C VAL A 263 13.02 5.59 12.45
N PRO A 264 13.19 6.92 12.33
CA PRO A 264 12.36 7.77 11.48
C PRO A 264 12.82 7.81 10.00
N GLY A 265 13.83 7.05 9.62
CA GLY A 265 14.40 7.04 8.27
C GLY A 265 15.11 5.72 7.93
N ILE A 266 15.60 5.63 6.69
CA ILE A 266 16.27 4.45 6.14
C ILE A 266 17.78 4.71 6.18
N GLU A 267 18.48 4.12 7.14
CA GLU A 267 19.92 4.32 7.36
C GLU A 267 20.75 3.83 6.17
N GLU A 268 20.36 2.73 5.55
CA GLU A 268 21.02 2.16 4.37
C GLU A 268 20.94 3.11 3.15
N GLN A 269 20.00 4.05 3.17
CA GLN A 269 19.89 5.10 2.16
C GLN A 269 20.45 6.45 2.60
N GLY A 270 21.35 6.42 3.58
CA GLY A 270 22.07 7.60 4.05
C GLY A 270 21.29 8.48 5.03
N PHE A 271 20.21 8.00 5.61
CA PHE A 271 19.57 8.68 6.72
C PHE A 271 20.40 8.52 7.98
N ARG A 272 20.79 9.61 8.61
CA ARG A 272 21.46 9.63 9.92
C ARG A 272 20.66 10.43 10.95
N ASP A 273 20.11 11.54 10.49
CA ASP A 273 19.31 12.46 11.27
C ASP A 273 18.36 13.26 10.34
N MET A 274 17.59 14.17 10.91
CA MET A 274 16.65 14.97 10.11
C MET A 274 17.35 15.95 9.14
N ASN A 275 18.62 16.29 9.34
CA ASN A 275 19.38 17.17 8.43
C ASN A 275 19.85 16.39 7.19
N THR A 276 20.10 15.11 7.33
CA THR A 276 20.45 14.19 6.23
C THR A 276 19.23 13.59 5.55
N SER A 277 18.02 13.97 5.99
CA SER A 277 16.79 13.44 5.45
C SER A 277 16.51 13.92 4.03
N THR A 278 16.07 13.03 3.20
CA THR A 278 15.61 13.27 1.83
C THR A 278 14.19 12.73 1.65
N LEU A 279 13.54 13.07 0.55
CA LEU A 279 12.22 12.48 0.24
C LEU A 279 12.27 10.94 0.14
N CYS A 280 13.43 10.36 -0.19
CA CYS A 280 13.59 8.94 -0.47
C CYS A 280 14.04 8.11 0.72
N ASN A 281 14.63 8.72 1.75
CA ASN A 281 15.13 8.02 2.92
C ASN A 281 14.39 8.34 4.24
N ARG A 282 13.45 9.29 4.23
CA ARG A 282 12.72 9.72 5.42
C ARG A 282 11.40 8.97 5.56
N ILE A 283 11.33 7.99 6.45
CA ILE A 283 10.12 7.23 6.77
C ILE A 283 9.07 8.14 7.42
N LYS A 284 9.49 8.99 8.35
CA LYS A 284 8.58 9.89 9.07
C LYS A 284 7.76 10.76 8.13
N GLY A 285 6.42 10.60 8.21
CA GLY A 285 5.46 11.31 7.36
C GLY A 285 5.14 10.60 6.04
N SER A 286 5.68 9.38 5.81
CA SER A 286 5.25 8.51 4.73
C SER A 286 4.06 7.65 5.14
N PHE A 287 3.42 6.98 4.18
CA PHE A 287 2.26 6.12 4.42
C PHE A 287 2.57 4.67 4.04
N GLU A 288 1.93 3.72 4.69
CA GLU A 288 2.03 2.30 4.29
C GLU A 288 1.27 1.98 2.98
N GLY A 289 0.41 2.88 2.55
CA GLY A 289 -0.43 2.76 1.36
C GLY A 289 -1.76 2.04 1.57
N LEU A 290 -2.12 1.68 2.82
CA LEU A 290 -3.44 1.13 3.16
C LEU A 290 -4.41 2.20 3.60
N MET A 291 -3.94 3.15 4.39
CA MET A 291 -4.72 4.26 4.90
C MET A 291 -4.06 5.58 4.56
N LEU A 292 -4.89 6.52 4.17
CA LEU A 292 -4.50 7.89 3.86
C LEU A 292 -5.40 8.85 4.65
N PRO A 293 -4.94 10.08 4.93
CA PRO A 293 -5.81 11.09 5.53
C PRO A 293 -7.05 11.34 4.67
N PRO A 294 -8.20 11.62 5.28
CA PRO A 294 -9.37 12.05 4.53
C PRO A 294 -9.11 13.37 3.81
N ARG A 295 -9.77 13.60 2.67
CA ARG A 295 -9.74 14.86 1.89
C ARG A 295 -8.34 15.25 1.37
N MET A 296 -7.60 14.28 0.84
CA MET A 296 -6.34 14.58 0.18
C MET A 296 -6.54 15.46 -1.05
N SER A 297 -5.74 16.52 -1.17
CA SER A 297 -5.72 17.38 -2.37
C SER A 297 -5.00 16.68 -3.53
N LYS A 298 -5.38 17.03 -4.77
CA LYS A 298 -4.69 16.59 -5.99
C LYS A 298 -3.22 17.03 -6.05
N ASP A 299 -2.89 18.16 -5.40
CA ASP A 299 -1.57 18.79 -5.47
C ASP A 299 -0.56 18.19 -4.47
N VAL A 300 -1.02 17.27 -3.61
CA VAL A 300 -0.17 16.65 -2.58
C VAL A 300 0.54 15.43 -3.16
N GLU A 301 1.86 15.39 -2.97
CA GLU A 301 2.65 14.19 -3.22
C GLU A 301 2.56 13.25 -2.02
N ILE A 302 2.20 11.98 -2.29
CA ILE A 302 1.98 10.95 -1.27
C ILE A 302 3.22 10.06 -1.19
N PRO A 303 4.07 10.19 -0.17
CA PRO A 303 5.21 9.30 0.02
C PRO A 303 4.72 7.96 0.57
N ILE A 304 4.87 6.88 -0.20
CA ILE A 304 4.52 5.52 0.21
C ILE A 304 5.78 4.77 0.61
N PHE A 305 5.87 4.36 1.87
CA PHE A 305 6.94 3.50 2.36
C PHE A 305 6.65 2.03 2.05
N ARG A 306 7.58 1.39 1.35
CA ARG A 306 7.54 -0.04 1.08
C ARG A 306 8.73 -0.71 1.76
N LYS A 307 8.46 -1.36 2.90
CA LYS A 307 9.50 -2.04 3.70
C LYS A 307 10.24 -3.10 2.88
N GLN A 308 9.52 -3.82 2.03
CA GLN A 308 10.08 -4.88 1.18
C GLN A 308 11.16 -4.36 0.24
N ALA A 309 10.99 -3.13 -0.24
CA ALA A 309 11.92 -2.47 -1.14
C ALA A 309 12.89 -1.53 -0.39
N CYS A 310 12.80 -1.42 0.94
CA CYS A 310 13.54 -0.45 1.76
C CYS A 310 13.54 0.94 1.13
N ARG A 311 12.37 1.39 0.66
CA ARG A 311 12.28 2.62 -0.13
C ARG A 311 10.95 3.32 0.02
N ILE A 312 11.02 4.64 -0.14
CA ILE A 312 9.85 5.51 -0.21
C ILE A 312 9.62 5.88 -1.67
N TYR A 313 8.39 5.64 -2.12
CA TYR A 313 7.95 5.96 -3.47
C TYR A 313 7.01 7.16 -3.43
N PRO A 314 7.37 8.28 -4.04
CA PRO A 314 6.47 9.43 -4.17
C PRO A 314 5.40 9.13 -5.23
N PHE A 315 4.15 9.26 -4.84
CA PHE A 315 3.01 9.16 -5.75
C PHE A 315 2.41 10.53 -5.97
N SER A 316 2.26 10.93 -7.23
CA SER A 316 1.63 12.18 -7.63
C SER A 316 0.29 11.92 -8.30
N PHE A 317 -0.61 12.89 -8.27
CA PHE A 317 -1.88 12.81 -8.97
C PHE A 317 -1.67 12.57 -10.46
N HIS A 318 -2.38 11.61 -11.01
CA HIS A 318 -2.31 11.24 -12.41
C HIS A 318 -3.58 11.62 -13.17
N GLU A 319 -4.73 11.15 -12.69
CA GLU A 319 -6.02 11.36 -13.34
C GLU A 319 -7.18 11.20 -12.34
N GLU A 320 -8.33 11.73 -12.73
CA GLU A 320 -9.61 11.48 -12.08
C GLU A 320 -10.37 10.41 -12.85
N ARG A 321 -10.92 9.44 -12.14
CA ARG A 321 -11.73 8.35 -12.73
C ARG A 321 -13.06 8.24 -12.03
N THR A 322 -14.07 7.84 -12.79
CA THR A 322 -15.37 7.46 -12.26
C THR A 322 -15.43 5.94 -12.14
N GLY A 323 -15.76 5.45 -10.97
CA GLY A 323 -15.96 4.03 -10.70
C GLY A 323 -17.32 3.52 -11.19
N GLU A 324 -17.50 2.20 -11.13
CA GLU A 324 -18.71 1.50 -11.61
C GLU A 324 -20.02 2.02 -10.98
N HIS A 325 -19.97 2.57 -9.76
CA HIS A 325 -21.12 3.10 -9.03
C HIS A 325 -21.24 4.63 -9.11
N GLY A 326 -20.56 5.29 -10.07
CA GLY A 326 -20.63 6.74 -10.28
C GLY A 326 -19.83 7.58 -9.29
N PHE A 327 -19.04 6.99 -8.40
CA PHE A 327 -18.15 7.73 -7.51
C PHE A 327 -16.89 8.15 -8.25
N ASN A 328 -16.51 9.42 -8.10
CA ASN A 328 -15.25 9.93 -8.63
C ASN A 328 -14.13 9.66 -7.63
N PHE A 329 -12.99 9.17 -8.11
CA PHE A 329 -11.79 8.95 -7.33
C PHE A 329 -10.55 9.45 -8.05
N TYR A 330 -9.53 9.80 -7.26
CA TYR A 330 -8.24 10.25 -7.76
C TYR A 330 -7.28 9.08 -7.89
N ARG A 331 -6.68 8.96 -9.05
CA ARG A 331 -5.60 8.02 -9.28
C ARG A 331 -4.27 8.72 -9.08
N PHE A 332 -3.51 8.24 -8.11
CA PHE A 332 -2.11 8.61 -7.91
C PHE A 332 -1.21 7.54 -8.50
N SER A 333 -0.14 7.93 -9.15
CA SER A 333 0.84 7.01 -9.71
C SER A 333 2.26 7.46 -9.37
N HIS A 334 3.13 6.49 -9.18
CA HIS A 334 4.56 6.76 -9.14
C HIS A 334 5.05 7.01 -10.56
N HIS A 335 5.75 8.12 -10.79
CA HIS A 335 6.41 8.37 -12.06
C HIS A 335 7.62 7.45 -12.21
N THR A 336 7.38 6.21 -12.56
CA THR A 336 8.41 5.39 -13.16
C THR A 336 8.80 6.05 -14.47
N VAL A 337 10.11 6.24 -14.67
CA VAL A 337 10.65 6.50 -16.02
C VAL A 337 9.94 5.50 -16.93
N LYS A 338 9.19 5.99 -17.91
CA LYS A 338 8.67 5.14 -18.98
C LYS A 338 9.89 4.58 -19.71
N ALA A 339 10.40 3.45 -19.23
CA ALA A 339 11.09 2.55 -20.13
C ALA A 339 10.01 2.21 -21.15
N THR A 340 10.14 2.73 -22.34
CA THR A 340 9.31 2.39 -23.49
C THR A 340 9.66 0.95 -23.83
N LEU A 341 9.04 0.02 -23.09
CA LEU A 341 9.00 -1.38 -23.50
C LEU A 341 8.05 -1.43 -24.70
N PRO A 342 8.51 -1.90 -25.85
CA PRO A 342 7.64 -2.12 -26.99
C PRO A 342 6.53 -3.10 -26.57
N ARG A 343 5.27 -2.71 -26.75
CA ARG A 343 4.14 -3.61 -26.58
C ARG A 343 4.20 -4.68 -27.68
N HIS A 344 4.12 -5.93 -27.27
CA HIS A 344 4.00 -7.15 -28.07
C HIS A 344 5.22 -7.68 -28.80
N GLY A 345 5.69 -8.84 -28.32
CA GLY A 345 6.36 -9.87 -29.15
C GLY A 345 7.79 -9.62 -29.61
N SER A 346 8.43 -8.54 -29.21
CA SER A 346 9.82 -8.30 -29.53
C SER A 346 10.67 -8.38 -28.26
N ARG A 347 11.74 -9.14 -28.35
CA ARG A 347 12.80 -9.29 -27.33
C ARG A 347 13.17 -7.92 -26.77
N ALA A 348 12.81 -7.66 -25.53
CA ALA A 348 13.07 -6.38 -24.88
C ALA A 348 14.56 -6.28 -24.56
N ALA A 349 15.28 -5.44 -25.30
CA ALA A 349 16.64 -5.05 -24.95
C ALA A 349 16.54 -3.98 -23.86
N VAL A 350 16.94 -4.28 -22.63
CA VAL A 350 17.09 -3.29 -21.56
C VAL A 350 18.37 -2.51 -21.81
N LEU A 351 18.25 -1.43 -22.57
CA LEU A 351 19.31 -0.45 -22.75
C LEU A 351 19.44 0.39 -21.49
N LEU A 352 20.35 0.06 -20.59
CA LEU A 352 20.88 0.99 -19.59
C LEU A 352 21.75 2.03 -20.32
N ARG A 353 21.09 2.91 -21.09
CA ARG A 353 21.78 4.00 -21.79
C ARG A 353 22.13 5.09 -20.81
N ARG A 354 23.40 5.23 -20.48
CA ARG A 354 24.00 6.46 -19.95
C ARG A 354 23.98 7.52 -21.05
N HIS A 355 22.84 8.12 -21.40
CA HIS A 355 22.85 9.37 -22.18
C HIS A 355 21.50 10.08 -22.11
N GLY A 356 21.55 11.36 -21.74
CA GLY A 356 20.62 12.41 -22.16
C GLY A 356 19.18 12.32 -21.64
N THR A 357 19.01 12.44 -20.35
CA THR A 357 17.67 12.67 -19.76
C THR A 357 17.34 14.17 -19.78
N SER A 358 16.11 14.50 -20.18
CA SER A 358 15.61 15.88 -20.11
C SER A 358 15.72 16.41 -18.67
N SER A 359 15.95 17.70 -18.53
CA SER A 359 16.30 18.38 -17.27
C SER A 359 15.31 18.14 -16.10
N ARG A 360 14.04 17.79 -16.36
CA ARG A 360 13.07 17.43 -15.31
C ARG A 360 13.23 16.00 -14.78
N GLN A 361 13.63 15.04 -15.63
CA GLN A 361 13.92 13.66 -15.21
C GLN A 361 15.25 13.56 -14.45
N ALA A 362 16.23 14.38 -14.82
CA ALA A 362 17.51 14.48 -14.10
C ALA A 362 17.33 15.08 -12.68
N LEU A 363 16.32 15.92 -12.46
CA LEU A 363 16.04 16.50 -11.12
C LEU A 363 15.41 15.46 -10.17
N LEU A 364 14.54 14.56 -10.65
CA LEU A 364 13.92 13.51 -9.84
C LEU A 364 14.91 12.37 -9.53
N THR A 365 15.74 11.98 -10.49
CA THR A 365 16.82 11.01 -10.26
C THR A 365 17.95 11.60 -9.40
N ARG A 366 18.19 12.92 -9.44
CA ARG A 366 19.11 13.59 -8.50
C ARG A 366 18.53 13.74 -7.09
N ARG A 367 17.20 13.87 -6.92
CA ARG A 367 16.59 13.98 -5.58
C ARG A 367 16.62 12.67 -4.78
N CYS A 368 16.56 11.53 -5.45
CA CYS A 368 16.58 10.22 -4.79
C CYS A 368 17.82 9.41 -5.11
N GLY A 369 18.85 9.98 -5.70
CA GLY A 369 19.98 9.25 -6.24
C GLY A 369 19.49 7.94 -6.88
N THR A 370 19.88 7.60 -8.08
CA THR A 370 19.90 6.19 -8.46
C THR A 370 20.93 5.53 -7.52
N GLY A 371 20.55 5.37 -6.26
CA GLY A 371 21.30 4.52 -5.36
C GLY A 371 21.37 3.21 -6.09
N ASN A 372 22.56 2.86 -6.53
CA ASN A 372 22.83 1.52 -6.99
C ASN A 372 22.19 0.64 -5.94
N TRP A 373 21.17 -0.09 -6.32
CA TRP A 373 20.63 -1.16 -5.51
C TRP A 373 21.81 -2.07 -5.22
N SER A 374 22.48 -1.80 -4.11
CA SER A 374 23.52 -2.67 -3.64
C SER A 374 22.79 -3.85 -3.00
N PRO A 375 22.97 -5.07 -3.49
CA PRO A 375 22.49 -6.27 -2.82
C PRO A 375 22.97 -6.38 -1.37
N SER A 376 24.02 -5.64 -0.98
CA SER A 376 24.45 -5.48 0.42
C SER A 376 23.38 -4.90 1.32
N GLN A 377 22.42 -4.13 0.80
CA GLN A 377 21.30 -3.60 1.58
C GLN A 377 20.34 -4.71 2.07
N LEU A 378 20.27 -5.84 1.37
CA LEU A 378 19.53 -7.03 1.83
C LEU A 378 20.21 -7.71 3.04
N ILE A 379 21.52 -7.58 3.17
CA ILE A 379 22.31 -8.18 4.25
C ILE A 379 22.32 -7.28 5.50
N HIS A 380 22.36 -5.95 5.33
CA HIS A 380 22.45 -4.99 6.43
C HIS A 380 21.16 -4.86 7.26
N GLN A 381 20.00 -5.19 6.72
CA GLN A 381 18.75 -5.23 7.51
C GLN A 381 18.81 -6.20 8.70
N HIS A 382 19.78 -7.11 8.69
CA HIS A 382 19.98 -8.13 9.73
C HIS A 382 20.83 -7.69 10.92
N SER A 383 21.80 -6.80 10.72
CA SER A 383 22.75 -6.48 11.79
C SER A 383 22.26 -5.44 12.80
N SER A 384 21.23 -4.66 12.45
CA SER A 384 20.66 -3.65 13.35
C SER A 384 19.63 -4.21 14.34
N GLU A 385 19.04 -5.38 14.06
CA GLU A 385 18.03 -6.00 14.94
C GLU A 385 18.63 -6.78 16.14
N HIS A 386 19.94 -7.06 16.13
CA HIS A 386 20.61 -7.77 17.25
C HIS A 386 21.33 -6.87 18.26
N ARG A 387 21.17 -5.53 18.18
CA ARG A 387 21.77 -4.58 19.13
C ARG A 387 20.73 -3.82 19.97
N GLY A 388 19.58 -4.42 20.23
CA GLY A 388 18.59 -3.91 21.18
C GLY A 388 18.38 -4.88 22.32
#